data_5df5e6fcbd60bc9a0c82acc3c6ad2e0d
#
_entry.id   5df5e6fcbd60bc9a0c82acc3c6ad2e0d
#
_cell.length_a   1.000
_cell.length_b   1.000
_cell.length_c   1.000
_cell.angle_alpha   90.00
_cell.angle_beta   90.00
_cell.angle_gamma   90.00
#
_symmetry.space_group_name_H-M   'P 1'
#
loop_
_entity.id
_entity.type
_entity.pdbx_description
1 polymer ?
#
loop_
_entity_poly.entity_id
_entity_poly.type
_entity_poly.pdbx_seq_one_letter_code
_entity_poly.pdbx_strand_id
1 'polypeptide(L)'
;MNIKMKYKILKRTGAALCALGLTLTALSSAYAKGEPSFWAENEVNSAIEKGYVPEDLQDLYTTDITRLQFARLAVSFLADIKGTTVEKMTANTADAPFSDTNDKSVAEAYALGILNGRGNGIFSPYDTITREEAAKVLVLTYKAYIGREIPPPNLMLTYNDTEEISGWAADYVRIVTDFGIMKGDQNNCFLPFSEYTIEQSIITFERIYKMIDDDESQQPSFDNTNPKIENMLYVKDGRLVSGSDENEVILNGVNLGSWLMMEMWMCPIEAKDEQFSYSDAIGVLESRFGRKKAEELITLYEDSFITDDDFAKIEALGFNCVRIPFWYRNFMNSSGNWFTVRHDDNDGFKRLDKIIEQCAAHGLYVILDMHGCPGGQSMNQSTGVAGKNELYNNEKNLSIMENLWVAIAERYKDNPVVAAYDIMNEPMNNGGYSGTRAWQAGSGDAIRLTNNVYDRMIKAIRKTGDTHVITVEGIWSIYNLPDPETMGWDNMMYQLHLYDVTKSNIDGRLKEMTELAREKYKTAILVGEYNNKEGQRYASGQYDEIGLNRVKWTYKAVNAWYDGWGLYNKNINRVDIKTADESDIRAAFGEEMLTDNGFMLDSREYNKIMK
;
A
#
# COMPACT_ATOMS: atom_id res chain seq x y z
N MET A 1 -12.84 21.94 10.20
CA MET A 1 -11.79 22.98 10.16
C MET A 1 -10.84 22.71 11.31
N ASN A 2 -9.78 22.02 10.99
CA ASN A 2 -8.91 21.25 11.88
C ASN A 2 -8.18 22.10 12.93
N ILE A 3 -8.04 21.60 14.14
CA ILE A 3 -7.37 22.27 15.29
C ILE A 3 -5.90 22.63 14.98
N LYS A 4 -5.22 21.88 14.10
CA LYS A 4 -3.86 22.18 13.62
C LYS A 4 -3.75 23.47 12.79
N MET A 5 -4.79 23.85 12.08
CA MET A 5 -4.82 25.09 11.30
C MET A 5 -4.95 26.35 12.18
N LYS A 6 -5.55 26.23 13.36
CA LYS A 6 -5.63 27.35 14.34
C LYS A 6 -4.29 27.66 15.00
N TYR A 7 -3.41 26.68 15.17
CA TYR A 7 -2.10 26.92 15.78
C TYR A 7 -1.10 27.61 14.83
N LYS A 8 -1.17 27.35 13.51
CA LYS A 8 -0.32 28.04 12.51
C LYS A 8 -0.71 29.53 12.34
N ILE A 9 -1.97 29.88 12.50
CA ILE A 9 -2.45 31.27 12.37
C ILE A 9 -2.11 32.14 13.62
N LEU A 10 -2.02 31.53 14.81
CA LEU A 10 -1.68 32.30 16.02
C LEU A 10 -0.18 32.64 16.16
N LYS A 11 0.71 31.95 15.45
CA LYS A 11 2.14 32.31 15.44
C LYS A 11 2.48 33.49 14.51
N ARG A 12 1.59 33.87 13.59
CA ARG A 12 1.82 34.96 12.61
C ARG A 12 1.38 36.34 13.06
N THR A 13 0.67 36.48 14.17
CA THR A 13 0.17 37.78 14.66
C THR A 13 0.88 38.32 15.91
N GLY A 14 1.93 37.64 16.40
CA GLY A 14 2.67 38.06 17.62
C GLY A 14 3.94 38.89 17.39
N ALA A 15 4.38 39.07 16.15
CA ALA A 15 5.68 39.69 15.84
C ALA A 15 5.62 41.16 15.34
N ALA A 16 4.48 41.81 15.40
CA ALA A 16 4.33 43.18 14.90
C ALA A 16 3.82 44.15 15.97
N LEU A 17 4.51 44.29 17.11
CA LEU A 17 4.34 45.42 18.04
C LEU A 17 5.42 45.36 19.13
N CYS A 18 6.59 45.88 18.83
CA CYS A 18 7.54 46.49 19.79
C CYS A 18 8.84 46.91 19.07
N ALA A 19 8.81 48.01 18.37
CA ALA A 19 10.03 48.70 17.95
C ALA A 19 9.80 50.19 17.94
N LEU A 20 9.96 50.81 19.11
CA LEU A 20 10.30 52.21 19.20
C LEU A 20 11.12 52.41 20.48
N GLY A 21 12.37 52.77 20.29
CA GLY A 21 13.20 53.46 21.27
C GLY A 21 14.41 52.70 21.79
N LEU A 22 15.54 52.90 21.12
CA LEU A 22 16.77 53.41 21.77
C LEU A 22 17.94 53.23 20.79
N THR A 23 18.38 54.34 20.24
CA THR A 23 19.63 54.46 19.49
C THR A 23 20.83 54.30 20.42
N LEU A 24 21.62 53.26 20.20
CA LEU A 24 23.05 53.25 20.53
C LEU A 24 23.81 52.63 19.35
N THR A 25 24.63 53.47 18.76
CA THR A 25 25.54 53.14 17.68
C THR A 25 26.58 52.12 18.11
N ALA A 26 26.44 50.89 17.62
CA ALA A 26 27.57 49.99 17.43
C ALA A 26 27.67 49.72 15.92
N LEU A 27 28.69 50.26 15.30
CA LEU A 27 29.11 49.87 13.96
C LEU A 27 29.58 48.39 14.04
N SER A 28 28.66 47.45 13.87
CA SER A 28 28.99 46.15 13.37
C SER A 28 28.95 46.27 11.84
N SER A 29 30.08 46.04 11.19
CA SER A 29 30.12 45.80 9.75
C SER A 29 29.15 44.64 9.45
N ALA A 30 27.95 44.98 8.99
CA ALA A 30 27.06 43.99 8.40
C ALA A 30 27.78 43.56 7.09
N TYR A 31 28.44 42.41 7.15
CA TYR A 31 28.72 41.67 5.92
C TYR A 31 27.36 41.41 5.29
N ALA A 32 27.17 41.91 4.06
CA ALA A 32 26.00 41.53 3.29
C ALA A 32 26.00 39.98 3.18
N LYS A 33 24.95 39.33 3.64
CA LYS A 33 24.79 37.88 3.42
C LYS A 33 24.92 37.63 1.92
N GLY A 34 25.64 36.61 1.53
CA GLY A 34 25.73 36.19 0.14
C GLY A 34 24.35 35.85 -0.40
N GLU A 35 24.12 36.08 -1.67
CA GLU A 35 22.89 35.69 -2.36
C GLU A 35 23.08 34.32 -3.00
N PRO A 36 22.03 33.45 -3.04
CA PRO A 36 22.10 32.20 -3.79
C PRO A 36 22.27 32.46 -5.29
N SER A 37 22.77 31.48 -6.01
CA SER A 37 22.78 31.55 -7.47
C SER A 37 21.38 31.77 -8.02
N PHE A 38 21.24 32.53 -9.10
CA PHE A 38 19.94 32.87 -9.71
C PHE A 38 19.03 31.63 -9.95
N TRP A 39 19.62 30.51 -10.35
CA TRP A 39 18.88 29.26 -10.58
C TRP A 39 18.43 28.59 -9.29
N ALA A 40 19.05 28.90 -8.15
CA ALA A 40 18.79 28.33 -6.83
C ALA A 40 17.88 29.18 -5.96
N GLU A 41 17.77 30.49 -6.27
CA GLU A 41 17.20 31.54 -5.43
C GLU A 41 15.81 31.20 -4.91
N ASN A 42 14.91 30.76 -5.77
CA ASN A 42 13.53 30.47 -5.37
C ASN A 42 13.42 29.29 -4.39
N GLU A 43 14.16 28.20 -4.64
CA GLU A 43 14.09 27.00 -3.79
C GLU A 43 14.83 27.24 -2.45
N VAL A 44 15.95 27.96 -2.47
CA VAL A 44 16.67 28.33 -1.24
C VAL A 44 15.85 29.27 -0.37
N ASN A 45 15.24 30.31 -0.93
CA ASN A 45 14.40 31.24 -0.17
C ASN A 45 13.17 30.54 0.41
N SER A 46 12.52 29.66 -0.36
CA SER A 46 11.41 28.83 0.13
C SER A 46 11.82 27.97 1.33
N ALA A 47 12.98 27.33 1.26
CA ALA A 47 13.52 26.52 2.36
C ALA A 47 13.80 27.35 3.63
N ILE A 48 14.37 28.55 3.46
CA ILE A 48 14.65 29.48 4.57
C ILE A 48 13.35 29.98 5.20
N GLU A 49 12.35 30.33 4.40
CA GLU A 49 11.03 30.75 4.90
C GLU A 49 10.32 29.68 5.71
N LYS A 50 10.52 28.40 5.40
CA LYS A 50 10.02 27.26 6.17
C LYS A 50 10.72 27.12 7.52
N GLY A 51 11.93 27.64 7.67
CA GLY A 51 12.65 27.73 8.93
C GLY A 51 13.53 26.54 9.29
N TYR A 52 13.68 25.55 8.42
CA TYR A 52 14.52 24.38 8.69
C TYR A 52 15.99 24.55 8.29
N VAL A 53 16.34 25.61 7.53
CA VAL A 53 17.74 25.86 7.13
C VAL A 53 18.49 26.51 8.28
N PRO A 54 19.55 25.89 8.85
CA PRO A 54 20.37 26.49 9.90
C PRO A 54 20.97 27.85 9.49
N GLU A 55 21.10 28.77 10.45
CA GLU A 55 21.57 30.12 10.16
C GLU A 55 22.97 30.17 9.55
N ASP A 56 23.86 29.26 9.94
CA ASP A 56 25.23 29.12 9.43
C ASP A 56 25.28 28.60 7.97
N LEU A 57 24.15 28.17 7.43
CA LEU A 57 23.99 27.79 6.02
C LEU A 57 23.26 28.84 5.16
N GLN A 58 22.88 29.97 5.77
CA GLN A 58 22.20 31.08 5.07
C GLN A 58 23.19 32.13 4.52
N ASP A 59 24.37 31.67 4.12
CA ASP A 59 25.42 32.46 3.49
C ASP A 59 26.38 31.51 2.73
N LEU A 60 27.25 32.04 1.91
CA LEU A 60 28.27 31.28 1.17
C LEU A 60 27.70 30.11 0.34
N TYR A 61 26.51 30.28 -0.22
CA TYR A 61 25.70 29.26 -0.87
C TYR A 61 26.43 28.43 -1.94
N THR A 62 27.39 29.02 -2.64
CA THR A 62 28.16 28.36 -3.71
C THR A 62 29.41 27.63 -3.19
N THR A 63 29.67 27.63 -1.88
CA THR A 63 30.77 26.86 -1.29
C THR A 63 30.34 25.43 -0.99
N ASP A 64 31.34 24.53 -0.96
CA ASP A 64 31.08 23.11 -0.68
C ASP A 64 30.64 22.92 0.77
N ILE A 65 29.59 22.13 0.95
CA ILE A 65 29.04 21.83 2.28
C ILE A 65 29.93 20.77 2.97
N THR A 66 30.17 20.99 4.27
CA THR A 66 30.88 20.00 5.08
C THR A 66 29.94 18.92 5.60
N ARG A 67 30.49 17.78 5.98
CA ARG A 67 29.75 16.66 6.57
C ARG A 67 28.99 17.05 7.84
N LEU A 68 29.58 17.91 8.68
CA LEU A 68 28.92 18.47 9.87
C LEU A 68 27.71 19.34 9.48
N GLN A 69 27.90 20.24 8.53
CA GLN A 69 26.83 21.11 8.06
C GLN A 69 25.68 20.32 7.43
N PHE A 70 26.00 19.29 6.64
CA PHE A 70 24.99 18.43 6.03
C PHE A 70 24.22 17.60 7.09
N ALA A 71 24.89 17.10 8.15
CA ALA A 71 24.24 16.44 9.28
C ALA A 71 23.26 17.38 10.00
N ARG A 72 23.68 18.63 10.27
CA ARG A 72 22.83 19.65 10.88
C ARG A 72 21.62 19.98 10.02
N LEU A 73 21.79 20.15 8.72
CA LEU A 73 20.69 20.40 7.78
C LEU A 73 19.70 19.24 7.75
N ALA A 74 20.18 17.99 7.68
CA ALA A 74 19.34 16.80 7.66
C ALA A 74 18.51 16.66 8.96
N VAL A 75 19.12 16.87 10.13
CA VAL A 75 18.42 16.78 11.42
C VAL A 75 17.45 17.95 11.61
N SER A 76 17.82 19.16 11.18
CA SER A 76 16.94 20.33 11.23
C SER A 76 15.70 20.14 10.33
N PHE A 77 15.90 19.62 9.13
CA PHE A 77 14.83 19.25 8.21
C PHE A 77 13.90 18.19 8.84
N LEU A 78 14.47 17.10 9.40
CA LEU A 78 13.67 16.07 10.05
C LEU A 78 12.88 16.58 11.25
N ALA A 79 13.46 17.48 12.04
CA ALA A 79 12.78 18.09 13.17
C ALA A 79 11.57 18.90 12.71
N ASP A 80 11.71 19.68 11.65
CA ASP A 80 10.64 20.51 11.11
C ASP A 80 9.49 19.66 10.54
N ILE A 81 9.79 18.70 9.67
CA ILE A 81 8.75 17.85 9.06
C ILE A 81 8.04 16.93 10.08
N LYS A 82 8.70 16.59 11.21
CA LYS A 82 8.09 15.87 12.33
C LYS A 82 7.36 16.81 13.32
N GLY A 83 7.30 18.11 13.06
CA GLY A 83 6.64 19.10 13.91
C GLY A 83 7.28 19.28 15.29
N THR A 84 8.59 19.08 15.39
CA THR A 84 9.38 19.21 16.62
C THR A 84 10.53 20.21 16.44
N THR A 85 11.45 20.29 17.39
CA THR A 85 12.67 21.10 17.28
C THR A 85 13.91 20.23 17.39
N VAL A 86 15.05 20.70 16.85
CA VAL A 86 16.32 20.01 16.94
C VAL A 86 16.68 19.68 18.40
N GLU A 87 16.47 20.64 19.33
CA GLU A 87 16.77 20.45 20.75
C GLU A 87 15.93 19.32 21.36
N LYS A 88 14.64 19.24 20.99
CA LYS A 88 13.77 18.15 21.48
C LYS A 88 14.12 16.81 20.86
N MET A 89 14.43 16.80 19.57
CA MET A 89 14.82 15.59 18.86
C MET A 89 16.11 14.99 19.44
N THR A 90 17.11 15.84 19.71
CA THR A 90 18.44 15.40 20.18
C THR A 90 18.57 15.29 21.71
N ALA A 91 17.54 15.65 22.50
CA ALA A 91 17.60 15.74 23.95
C ALA A 91 18.06 14.46 24.66
N ASN A 92 17.66 13.30 24.14
CA ASN A 92 17.94 12.00 24.72
C ASN A 92 18.91 11.16 23.86
N THR A 93 19.51 11.74 22.83
CA THR A 93 20.40 11.04 21.92
C THR A 93 21.73 10.79 22.63
N ALA A 94 22.16 9.52 22.64
CA ALA A 94 23.47 9.15 23.15
C ALA A 94 24.59 9.75 22.29
N ASP A 95 25.75 9.98 22.88
CA ASP A 95 26.90 10.48 22.14
C ASP A 95 27.32 9.47 21.06
N ALA A 96 27.63 9.97 19.86
CA ALA A 96 28.14 9.13 18.80
C ALA A 96 29.58 8.65 19.10
N PRO A 97 30.02 7.51 18.55
CA PRO A 97 31.34 6.93 18.84
C PRO A 97 32.47 7.63 18.10
N PHE A 98 32.41 8.97 17.96
CA PHE A 98 33.39 9.76 17.24
C PHE A 98 34.26 10.59 18.17
N SER A 99 35.60 10.53 17.97
CA SER A 99 36.54 11.27 18.81
C SER A 99 36.79 12.70 18.34
N ASP A 100 36.34 13.06 17.12
CA ASP A 100 36.63 14.32 16.45
C ASP A 100 35.41 15.26 16.37
N THR A 101 34.27 14.87 16.94
CA THR A 101 33.08 15.71 17.09
C THR A 101 32.21 15.26 18.27
N ASN A 102 31.57 16.21 18.93
CA ASN A 102 30.54 16.00 19.95
C ASN A 102 29.23 16.71 19.60
N ASP A 103 29.03 17.04 18.33
CA ASP A 103 27.83 17.72 17.85
C ASP A 103 26.61 16.79 17.97
N LYS A 104 25.54 17.31 18.57
CA LYS A 104 24.32 16.54 18.84
C LYS A 104 23.56 16.16 17.56
N SER A 105 23.62 17.00 16.52
CA SER A 105 23.02 16.64 15.22
C SER A 105 23.79 15.51 14.54
N VAL A 106 25.11 15.46 14.70
CA VAL A 106 25.90 14.33 14.22
C VAL A 106 25.55 13.05 15.00
N ALA A 107 25.37 13.15 16.31
CA ALA A 107 24.96 12.01 17.13
C ALA A 107 23.58 11.47 16.72
N GLU A 108 22.60 12.37 16.48
CA GLU A 108 21.26 12.03 16.02
C GLU A 108 21.28 11.41 14.62
N ALA A 109 21.99 12.03 13.67
CA ALA A 109 22.12 11.51 12.30
C ALA A 109 22.77 10.11 12.29
N TYR A 110 23.71 9.86 13.21
CA TYR A 110 24.32 8.54 13.39
C TYR A 110 23.33 7.54 14.00
N ALA A 111 22.61 7.91 15.05
CA ALA A 111 21.62 7.07 15.72
C ALA A 111 20.46 6.67 14.77
N LEU A 112 20.07 7.56 13.89
CA LEU A 112 19.07 7.32 12.85
C LEU A 112 19.62 6.57 11.60
N GLY A 113 20.92 6.27 11.58
CA GLY A 113 21.56 5.61 10.45
C GLY A 113 21.71 6.47 9.18
N ILE A 114 21.51 7.79 9.28
CA ILE A 114 21.57 8.74 8.16
C ILE A 114 23.02 8.96 7.72
N LEU A 115 23.92 9.14 8.68
CA LEU A 115 25.36 9.34 8.46
C LEU A 115 26.19 8.40 9.30
N ASN A 116 27.30 7.93 8.73
CA ASN A 116 28.29 7.11 9.42
C ASN A 116 29.66 7.80 9.43
N GLY A 117 30.55 7.32 10.33
CA GLY A 117 31.95 7.75 10.33
C GLY A 117 32.75 7.21 9.15
N ARG A 118 33.96 7.74 8.99
CA ARG A 118 34.97 7.31 8.00
C ARG A 118 35.77 6.06 8.48
N GLY A 119 35.42 5.51 9.62
CA GLY A 119 36.13 4.40 10.28
C GLY A 119 36.98 4.87 11.45
N ASN A 120 37.48 3.92 12.27
CA ASN A 120 38.36 4.16 13.42
C ASN A 120 37.82 5.20 14.45
N GLY A 121 36.52 5.37 14.56
CA GLY A 121 35.91 6.36 15.48
C GLY A 121 36.07 7.82 15.00
N ILE A 122 36.24 8.06 13.71
CA ILE A 122 36.41 9.39 13.09
C ILE A 122 35.17 9.69 12.23
N PHE A 123 34.62 10.88 12.39
CA PHE A 123 33.51 11.41 11.57
C PHE A 123 34.00 12.27 10.41
N SER A 124 35.09 12.99 10.60
CA SER A 124 35.61 14.02 9.67
C SER A 124 34.63 15.18 9.47
N PRO A 125 34.30 15.96 10.51
CA PRO A 125 33.23 16.96 10.46
C PRO A 125 33.46 18.07 9.43
N TYR A 126 34.71 18.39 9.10
CA TYR A 126 35.09 19.47 8.20
C TYR A 126 35.44 19.00 6.78
N ASP A 127 35.44 17.68 6.52
CA ASP A 127 35.54 17.18 5.15
C ASP A 127 34.25 17.53 4.39
N THR A 128 34.38 17.76 3.10
CA THR A 128 33.25 17.96 2.19
C THR A 128 32.52 16.64 1.90
N ILE A 129 31.35 16.72 1.29
CA ILE A 129 30.55 15.58 0.89
C ILE A 129 30.39 15.53 -0.62
N THR A 130 30.55 14.36 -1.23
CA THR A 130 30.36 14.18 -2.66
C THR A 130 28.89 14.01 -3.02
N ARG A 131 28.55 14.19 -4.31
CA ARG A 131 27.18 14.07 -4.80
C ARG A 131 26.59 12.68 -4.58
N GLU A 132 27.38 11.60 -4.75
CA GLU A 132 26.88 10.25 -4.46
C GLU A 132 26.73 9.99 -2.95
N GLU A 133 27.56 10.59 -2.10
CA GLU A 133 27.39 10.56 -0.64
C GLU A 133 26.12 11.35 -0.23
N ALA A 134 25.90 12.52 -0.85
CA ALA A 134 24.70 13.32 -0.63
C ALA A 134 23.42 12.55 -1.02
N ALA A 135 23.41 11.85 -2.15
CA ALA A 135 22.29 11.02 -2.57
C ALA A 135 21.90 9.98 -1.48
N LYS A 136 22.90 9.32 -0.90
CA LYS A 136 22.67 8.38 0.21
C LYS A 136 22.05 9.06 1.44
N VAL A 137 22.58 10.21 1.85
CA VAL A 137 22.09 10.93 3.03
C VAL A 137 20.65 11.40 2.83
N LEU A 138 20.31 11.93 1.66
CA LEU A 138 18.95 12.36 1.31
C LEU A 138 17.95 11.21 1.41
N VAL A 139 18.28 10.06 0.81
CA VAL A 139 17.43 8.86 0.89
C VAL A 139 17.27 8.37 2.32
N LEU A 140 18.36 8.31 3.09
CA LEU A 140 18.31 7.85 4.48
C LEU A 140 17.59 8.84 5.40
N THR A 141 17.64 10.13 5.10
CA THR A 141 16.86 11.15 5.82
C THR A 141 15.35 10.97 5.55
N TYR A 142 14.98 10.79 4.31
CA TYR A 142 13.58 10.52 3.94
C TYR A 142 13.10 9.19 4.54
N LYS A 143 13.93 8.14 4.50
CA LYS A 143 13.66 6.87 5.17
C LYS A 143 13.42 7.05 6.68
N ALA A 144 14.21 7.88 7.36
CA ALA A 144 14.04 8.17 8.79
C ALA A 144 12.74 8.96 9.09
N TYR A 145 12.22 9.70 8.12
CA TYR A 145 10.91 10.34 8.20
C TYR A 145 9.77 9.33 8.07
N ILE A 146 9.78 8.53 6.98
CA ILE A 146 8.69 7.60 6.69
C ILE A 146 8.73 6.32 7.54
N GLY A 147 9.84 6.05 8.25
CA GLY A 147 9.98 4.90 9.15
C GLY A 147 10.07 3.53 8.47
N ARG A 148 10.29 3.47 7.15
CA ARG A 148 10.35 2.22 6.37
C ARG A 148 11.45 2.22 5.33
N GLU A 149 11.79 1.03 4.81
CA GLU A 149 12.75 0.90 3.70
C GLU A 149 12.21 1.51 2.41
N ILE A 150 13.10 2.13 1.64
CA ILE A 150 12.81 2.64 0.30
C ILE A 150 13.50 1.69 -0.69
N PRO A 151 12.76 0.79 -1.34
CA PRO A 151 13.36 -0.10 -2.33
C PRO A 151 13.81 0.70 -3.55
N PRO A 152 14.98 0.40 -4.14
CA PRO A 152 15.42 1.08 -5.34
C PRO A 152 14.44 0.80 -6.48
N PRO A 153 14.07 1.82 -7.28
CA PRO A 153 13.19 1.66 -8.41
C PRO A 153 13.87 0.82 -9.51
N ASN A 154 13.05 0.17 -10.34
CA ASN A 154 13.56 -0.53 -11.53
C ASN A 154 13.89 0.48 -12.65
N LEU A 155 14.63 1.52 -12.29
CA LEU A 155 15.08 2.59 -13.17
C LEU A 155 16.47 2.26 -13.71
N MET A 156 16.62 2.26 -15.02
CA MET A 156 17.93 2.25 -15.65
C MET A 156 18.45 3.70 -15.67
N LEU A 157 19.54 3.95 -14.98
CA LEU A 157 20.20 5.26 -15.04
C LEU A 157 20.70 5.53 -16.47
N THR A 158 20.42 6.71 -16.96
CA THR A 158 20.77 7.14 -18.33
C THR A 158 21.79 8.28 -18.35
N TYR A 159 22.51 8.48 -17.24
CA TYR A 159 23.60 9.45 -17.18
C TYR A 159 24.77 8.99 -18.03
N ASN A 160 25.46 9.93 -18.67
CA ASN A 160 26.63 9.64 -19.51
C ASN A 160 27.80 9.06 -18.71
N ASP A 161 27.82 9.30 -17.40
CA ASP A 161 28.83 8.83 -16.44
C ASP A 161 28.26 7.78 -15.45
N THR A 162 27.22 7.07 -15.83
CA THR A 162 26.59 6.04 -14.97
C THR A 162 27.60 5.00 -14.46
N GLU A 163 28.60 4.64 -15.27
CA GLU A 163 29.63 3.66 -14.92
C GLU A 163 30.61 4.18 -13.85
N GLU A 164 30.68 5.50 -13.64
CA GLU A 164 31.51 6.11 -12.61
C GLU A 164 30.86 6.07 -11.23
N ILE A 165 29.53 5.87 -11.16
CA ILE A 165 28.80 5.80 -9.89
C ILE A 165 29.26 4.55 -9.12
N SER A 166 29.68 4.76 -7.88
CA SER A 166 30.11 3.68 -7.01
C SER A 166 29.00 2.64 -6.83
N GLY A 167 29.34 1.35 -6.85
CA GLY A 167 28.36 0.27 -6.72
C GLY A 167 27.48 0.35 -5.45
N TRP A 168 28.04 0.88 -4.35
CA TRP A 168 27.30 1.10 -3.10
C TRP A 168 26.32 2.28 -3.19
N ALA A 169 26.55 3.24 -4.09
CA ALA A 169 25.73 4.44 -4.28
C ALA A 169 24.63 4.24 -5.33
N ALA A 170 24.76 3.26 -6.20
CA ALA A 170 23.90 3.09 -7.37
C ALA A 170 22.39 3.07 -7.04
N ASP A 171 21.99 2.40 -5.95
CA ASP A 171 20.59 2.34 -5.56
C ASP A 171 20.09 3.68 -5.01
N TYR A 172 20.91 4.39 -4.24
CA TYR A 172 20.58 5.73 -3.76
C TYR A 172 20.46 6.74 -4.92
N VAL A 173 21.34 6.65 -5.89
CA VAL A 173 21.29 7.52 -7.09
C VAL A 173 20.03 7.21 -7.92
N ARG A 174 19.62 5.93 -8.06
CA ARG A 174 18.35 5.59 -8.70
C ARG A 174 17.17 6.23 -7.98
N ILE A 175 17.13 6.14 -6.66
CA ILE A 175 16.05 6.69 -5.84
C ILE A 175 15.98 8.21 -6.00
N VAL A 176 17.08 8.95 -5.79
CA VAL A 176 17.05 10.42 -5.88
C VAL A 176 16.79 10.94 -7.30
N THR A 177 17.13 10.14 -8.33
CA THR A 177 16.83 10.46 -9.73
C THR A 177 15.35 10.28 -10.02
N ASP A 178 14.79 9.16 -9.59
CA ASP A 178 13.39 8.81 -9.78
C ASP A 178 12.47 9.76 -9.00
N PHE A 179 12.83 10.11 -7.79
CA PHE A 179 12.15 11.15 -6.98
C PHE A 179 12.30 12.57 -7.57
N GLY A 180 13.15 12.78 -8.60
CA GLY A 180 13.45 14.11 -9.12
C GLY A 180 14.19 15.03 -8.13
N ILE A 181 14.69 14.47 -7.01
CA ILE A 181 15.45 15.21 -5.99
C ILE A 181 16.79 15.68 -6.55
N MET A 182 17.53 14.75 -7.19
CA MET A 182 18.78 15.08 -7.87
C MET A 182 18.65 14.83 -9.38
N LYS A 183 19.27 15.70 -10.17
CA LYS A 183 19.28 15.63 -11.64
C LYS A 183 20.71 15.71 -12.14
N GLY A 184 20.93 15.20 -13.36
CA GLY A 184 22.20 15.40 -14.06
C GLY A 184 22.44 16.87 -14.43
N ASP A 185 23.69 17.18 -14.77
CA ASP A 185 24.09 18.47 -15.31
C ASP A 185 23.58 18.66 -16.76
N GLN A 186 23.92 19.78 -17.36
CA GLN A 186 23.56 20.10 -18.75
C GLN A 186 24.12 19.11 -19.79
N ASN A 187 25.12 18.31 -19.43
CA ASN A 187 25.71 17.25 -20.25
C ASN A 187 25.11 15.87 -19.92
N ASN A 188 24.04 15.81 -19.13
CA ASN A 188 23.45 14.60 -18.63
C ASN A 188 24.44 13.70 -17.85
N CYS A 189 25.34 14.30 -17.05
CA CYS A 189 26.24 13.61 -16.14
C CYS A 189 25.76 13.77 -14.71
N PHE A 190 25.82 12.68 -13.90
CA PHE A 190 25.52 12.73 -12.47
C PHE A 190 26.64 13.37 -11.67
N LEU A 191 27.89 13.20 -12.09
CA LEU A 191 29.10 13.71 -11.46
C LEU A 191 29.27 13.17 -10.01
N PRO A 192 29.38 11.85 -9.81
CA PRO A 192 29.29 11.23 -8.48
C PRO A 192 30.32 11.70 -7.47
N PHE A 193 31.52 12.04 -7.93
CA PHE A 193 32.65 12.47 -7.09
C PHE A 193 32.80 13.98 -6.95
N SER A 194 31.94 14.77 -7.60
CA SER A 194 31.96 16.22 -7.42
C SER A 194 31.52 16.61 -6.04
N GLU A 195 32.14 17.62 -5.46
CA GLU A 195 31.74 18.22 -4.19
C GLU A 195 30.32 18.80 -4.31
N TYR A 196 29.62 18.87 -3.18
CA TYR A 196 28.22 19.28 -3.11
C TYR A 196 28.10 20.63 -2.41
N THR A 197 27.50 21.61 -3.06
CA THR A 197 27.43 22.96 -2.48
C THR A 197 26.30 23.13 -1.46
N ILE A 198 26.38 24.19 -0.66
CA ILE A 198 25.34 24.54 0.34
C ILE A 198 24.00 24.74 -0.37
N GLU A 199 23.93 25.52 -1.46
CA GLU A 199 22.68 25.75 -2.19
C GLU A 199 22.11 24.46 -2.80
N GLN A 200 22.96 23.59 -3.36
CA GLN A 200 22.50 22.29 -3.86
C GLN A 200 21.91 21.42 -2.75
N SER A 201 22.51 21.46 -1.58
CA SER A 201 22.03 20.73 -0.42
C SER A 201 20.64 21.22 0.05
N ILE A 202 20.48 22.53 0.16
CA ILE A 202 19.21 23.17 0.53
C ILE A 202 18.12 22.83 -0.47
N ILE A 203 18.39 22.96 -1.77
CA ILE A 203 17.44 22.68 -2.86
C ILE A 203 16.95 21.23 -2.82
N THR A 204 17.85 20.28 -2.58
CA THR A 204 17.44 18.87 -2.56
C THR A 204 16.59 18.51 -1.35
N PHE A 205 16.83 19.12 -0.19
CA PHE A 205 15.90 19.01 0.95
C PHE A 205 14.58 19.73 0.67
N GLU A 206 14.58 20.87 0.01
CA GLU A 206 13.35 21.57 -0.39
C GLU A 206 12.50 20.74 -1.37
N ARG A 207 13.14 19.98 -2.26
CA ARG A 207 12.44 19.04 -3.15
C ARG A 207 11.82 17.87 -2.39
N ILE A 208 12.52 17.34 -1.38
CA ILE A 208 11.94 16.33 -0.48
C ILE A 208 10.76 16.95 0.29
N TYR A 209 10.89 18.19 0.76
CA TYR A 209 9.82 18.88 1.48
C TYR A 209 8.56 19.04 0.60
N LYS A 210 8.75 19.50 -0.64
CA LYS A 210 7.65 19.63 -1.62
C LYS A 210 6.99 18.28 -1.88
N MET A 211 7.77 17.23 -2.03
CA MET A 211 7.26 15.88 -2.21
C MET A 211 6.38 15.44 -1.03
N ILE A 212 6.78 15.75 0.21
CA ILE A 212 6.00 15.46 1.42
C ILE A 212 4.73 16.34 1.47
N ASP A 213 4.85 17.64 1.22
CA ASP A 213 3.70 18.57 1.19
C ASP A 213 2.68 18.18 0.09
N ASP A 214 3.18 17.75 -1.07
CA ASP A 214 2.33 17.27 -2.17
C ASP A 214 1.63 15.97 -1.78
N ASP A 215 2.30 15.04 -1.09
CA ASP A 215 1.70 13.80 -0.57
C ASP A 215 0.63 14.11 0.50
N GLU A 216 0.88 15.04 1.42
CA GLU A 216 -0.13 15.47 2.41
C GLU A 216 -1.30 16.24 1.76
N SER A 217 -1.05 16.99 0.69
CA SER A 217 -2.08 17.77 -0.01
C SER A 217 -2.90 16.93 -1.00
N GLN A 218 -2.35 15.83 -1.47
CA GLN A 218 -2.95 14.87 -2.40
C GLN A 218 -3.40 13.57 -1.71
N GLN A 219 -3.43 13.51 -0.38
CA GLN A 219 -4.30 12.51 0.23
C GLN A 219 -5.68 12.74 -0.38
N PRO A 220 -6.27 11.73 -1.03
CA PRO A 220 -7.55 11.92 -1.67
C PRO A 220 -8.47 12.53 -0.63
N SER A 221 -8.83 13.81 -0.81
CA SER A 221 -9.97 14.36 -0.12
C SER A 221 -11.14 13.64 -0.76
N PHE A 222 -11.52 12.50 -0.17
CA PHE A 222 -12.74 11.84 -0.57
C PHE A 222 -13.83 12.91 -0.43
N ASP A 223 -14.37 13.35 -1.57
CA ASP A 223 -15.38 14.39 -1.59
C ASP A 223 -16.68 13.80 -1.05
N ASN A 224 -16.76 13.71 0.26
CA ASN A 224 -17.91 13.24 1.02
C ASN A 224 -19.00 14.32 1.07
N THR A 225 -19.33 14.95 -0.07
CA THR A 225 -20.40 15.95 -0.11
C THR A 225 -21.78 15.37 0.20
N ASN A 226 -21.91 14.03 0.25
CA ASN A 226 -23.07 13.33 0.83
C ASN A 226 -22.68 11.90 1.24
N PRO A 227 -21.89 11.71 2.31
CA PRO A 227 -21.39 10.39 2.68
C PRO A 227 -22.55 9.51 3.14
N LYS A 228 -22.82 8.44 2.40
CA LYS A 228 -23.71 7.36 2.85
C LYS A 228 -23.07 6.56 4.00
N ILE A 229 -21.74 6.61 4.11
CA ILE A 229 -20.92 5.96 5.14
C ILE A 229 -20.06 7.03 5.82
N GLU A 230 -20.34 7.31 7.11
CA GLU A 230 -19.70 8.41 7.84
C GLU A 230 -18.73 7.93 8.93
N ASN A 231 -18.91 6.72 9.42
CA ASN A 231 -18.19 6.22 10.59
C ASN A 231 -17.44 4.94 10.29
N MET A 232 -16.26 4.81 10.90
CA MET A 232 -15.47 3.59 10.88
C MET A 232 -16.24 2.42 11.49
N LEU A 233 -16.04 1.23 10.94
CA LEU A 233 -16.51 -0.01 11.54
C LEU A 233 -15.52 -0.49 12.60
N TYR A 234 -16.05 -1.08 13.66
CA TYR A 234 -15.26 -1.77 14.65
C TYR A 234 -16.01 -2.99 15.21
N VAL A 235 -15.29 -3.89 15.85
CA VAL A 235 -15.85 -5.10 16.42
C VAL A 235 -16.17 -4.88 17.91
N LYS A 236 -17.41 -5.12 18.28
CA LYS A 236 -17.88 -5.14 19.65
C LYS A 236 -18.71 -6.39 19.93
N ASP A 237 -18.33 -7.13 20.97
CA ASP A 237 -19.04 -8.37 21.38
C ASP A 237 -19.29 -9.36 20.23
N GLY A 238 -18.31 -9.45 19.31
CA GLY A 238 -18.36 -10.36 18.16
C GLY A 238 -19.24 -9.89 16.99
N ARG A 239 -19.59 -8.60 16.94
CA ARG A 239 -20.40 -7.98 15.88
C ARG A 239 -19.69 -6.78 15.30
N LEU A 240 -19.95 -6.46 14.03
CA LEU A 240 -19.54 -5.19 13.46
C LEU A 240 -20.53 -4.12 13.89
N VAL A 241 -20.00 -2.99 14.36
CA VAL A 241 -20.78 -1.83 14.75
C VAL A 241 -20.18 -0.55 14.18
N SER A 242 -21.02 0.48 14.05
CA SER A 242 -20.65 1.78 13.47
C SER A 242 -21.09 2.93 14.37
N GLY A 243 -20.26 3.95 14.48
CA GLY A 243 -20.56 5.18 15.21
C GLY A 243 -20.60 5.06 16.73
N SER A 244 -20.83 6.19 17.41
CA SER A 244 -20.91 6.24 18.88
C SER A 244 -22.13 5.52 19.47
N ASP A 245 -23.17 5.34 18.64
CA ASP A 245 -24.42 4.66 19.04
C ASP A 245 -24.33 3.15 18.86
N GLU A 246 -23.18 2.66 18.38
CA GLU A 246 -22.87 1.23 18.21
C GLU A 246 -23.90 0.48 17.36
N ASN A 247 -24.39 1.13 16.30
CA ASN A 247 -25.34 0.51 15.39
C ASN A 247 -24.72 -0.72 14.72
N GLU A 248 -25.38 -1.87 14.84
CA GLU A 248 -24.92 -3.11 14.20
C GLU A 248 -24.97 -2.96 12.68
N VAL A 249 -23.87 -3.33 12.01
CA VAL A 249 -23.75 -3.37 10.56
C VAL A 249 -23.50 -4.80 10.11
N ILE A 250 -24.35 -5.29 9.22
CA ILE A 250 -24.20 -6.60 8.59
C ILE A 250 -23.77 -6.37 7.15
N LEU A 251 -22.59 -6.83 6.80
CA LEU A 251 -22.09 -6.77 5.42
C LEU A 251 -22.74 -7.89 4.60
N ASN A 252 -23.43 -7.50 3.55
CA ASN A 252 -23.99 -8.39 2.54
C ASN A 252 -23.53 -7.92 1.17
N GLY A 253 -22.56 -8.62 0.58
CA GLY A 253 -21.83 -8.13 -0.58
C GLY A 253 -21.55 -9.14 -1.66
N VAL A 254 -20.78 -8.68 -2.63
CA VAL A 254 -20.26 -9.47 -3.74
C VAL A 254 -18.75 -9.28 -3.88
N ASN A 255 -18.07 -10.35 -4.28
CA ASN A 255 -16.68 -10.27 -4.71
C ASN A 255 -16.60 -9.71 -6.13
N LEU A 256 -15.65 -8.82 -6.40
CA LEU A 256 -15.28 -8.42 -7.76
C LEU A 256 -14.16 -9.33 -8.28
N GLY A 257 -14.41 -10.64 -8.27
CA GLY A 257 -13.46 -11.67 -8.65
C GLY A 257 -13.06 -11.61 -10.12
N SER A 258 -11.87 -12.09 -10.43
CA SER A 258 -11.26 -12.06 -11.77
C SER A 258 -11.02 -10.68 -12.37
N TRP A 259 -11.14 -9.62 -11.59
CA TRP A 259 -10.95 -8.24 -12.05
C TRP A 259 -9.48 -7.81 -12.01
N LEU A 260 -8.95 -7.52 -10.81
CA LEU A 260 -7.54 -7.07 -10.65
C LEU A 260 -6.55 -8.23 -10.61
N MET A 261 -7.05 -9.44 -10.57
CA MET A 261 -6.33 -10.69 -10.75
C MET A 261 -7.23 -11.69 -11.49
N MET A 262 -6.89 -11.97 -12.74
CA MET A 262 -7.71 -12.87 -13.57
C MET A 262 -7.59 -14.32 -13.10
N GLU A 263 -8.74 -14.97 -12.99
CA GLU A 263 -8.83 -16.41 -12.85
C GLU A 263 -9.27 -17.05 -14.16
N MET A 264 -8.48 -17.99 -14.65
CA MET A 264 -8.59 -18.51 -16.00
C MET A 264 -9.91 -19.24 -16.28
N TRP A 265 -10.57 -19.75 -15.25
CA TRP A 265 -11.84 -20.44 -15.40
C TRP A 265 -13.03 -19.50 -15.65
N MET A 266 -12.93 -18.22 -15.26
CA MET A 266 -14.02 -17.24 -15.38
C MET A 266 -13.64 -15.93 -16.11
N CYS A 267 -12.45 -15.85 -16.73
CA CYS A 267 -11.99 -14.74 -17.55
C CYS A 267 -12.09 -15.04 -19.06
N PRO A 268 -11.88 -14.06 -19.96
CA PRO A 268 -12.00 -14.26 -21.39
C PRO A 268 -10.86 -15.06 -22.05
N ILE A 269 -9.85 -15.46 -21.31
CA ILE A 269 -8.69 -16.20 -21.83
C ILE A 269 -8.98 -17.70 -21.93
N GLU A 270 -8.67 -18.32 -23.08
CA GLU A 270 -8.68 -19.78 -23.21
C GLU A 270 -7.44 -20.38 -22.54
N ALA A 271 -7.63 -21.07 -21.42
CA ALA A 271 -6.61 -21.84 -20.74
C ALA A 271 -6.90 -23.34 -20.88
N LYS A 272 -6.05 -24.07 -21.63
CA LYS A 272 -6.17 -25.54 -21.80
C LYS A 272 -5.50 -26.31 -20.67
N ASP A 273 -4.62 -25.64 -19.93
CA ASP A 273 -3.90 -26.19 -18.78
C ASP A 273 -4.53 -25.61 -17.50
N GLU A 274 -5.00 -26.48 -16.63
CA GLU A 274 -5.60 -26.09 -15.34
C GLU A 274 -4.62 -25.35 -14.42
N GLN A 275 -3.32 -25.49 -14.67
CA GLN A 275 -2.28 -24.76 -13.92
C GLN A 275 -1.87 -23.45 -14.59
N PHE A 276 -2.47 -23.08 -15.73
CA PHE A 276 -2.19 -21.80 -16.38
C PHE A 276 -2.71 -20.66 -15.53
N SER A 277 -1.80 -19.83 -15.04
CA SER A 277 -2.07 -18.76 -14.09
C SER A 277 -2.10 -17.37 -14.74
N TYR A 278 -2.52 -16.36 -13.99
CA TYR A 278 -2.48 -14.97 -14.46
C TYR A 278 -1.05 -14.51 -14.79
N SER A 279 -0.06 -14.95 -14.00
CA SER A 279 1.36 -14.68 -14.31
C SER A 279 1.79 -15.27 -15.66
N ASP A 280 1.29 -16.46 -16.00
CA ASP A 280 1.59 -17.09 -17.29
C ASP A 280 0.93 -16.32 -18.43
N ALA A 281 -0.31 -15.86 -18.24
CA ALA A 281 -1.01 -15.04 -19.22
C ALA A 281 -0.26 -13.73 -19.51
N ILE A 282 0.19 -13.02 -18.47
CA ILE A 282 1.03 -11.83 -18.62
C ILE A 282 2.32 -12.16 -19.37
N GLY A 283 3.01 -13.25 -19.01
CA GLY A 283 4.24 -13.66 -19.68
C GLY A 283 4.04 -13.98 -21.17
N VAL A 284 2.90 -14.57 -21.55
CA VAL A 284 2.54 -14.80 -22.96
C VAL A 284 2.32 -13.47 -23.68
N LEU A 285 1.55 -12.53 -23.09
CA LEU A 285 1.30 -11.23 -23.70
C LEU A 285 2.59 -10.41 -23.85
N GLU A 286 3.45 -10.39 -22.82
CA GLU A 286 4.75 -9.72 -22.86
C GLU A 286 5.68 -10.32 -23.93
N SER A 287 5.73 -11.63 -24.03
CA SER A 287 6.56 -12.33 -25.03
C SER A 287 6.12 -12.05 -26.46
N ARG A 288 4.80 -11.90 -26.70
CA ARG A 288 4.25 -11.70 -28.04
C ARG A 288 4.26 -10.24 -28.47
N PHE A 289 3.93 -9.33 -27.58
CA PHE A 289 3.64 -7.94 -27.94
C PHE A 289 4.58 -6.94 -27.26
N GLY A 290 5.45 -7.39 -26.36
CA GLY A 290 6.28 -6.55 -25.51
C GLY A 290 5.52 -6.02 -24.30
N ARG A 291 6.28 -5.64 -23.26
CA ARG A 291 5.75 -5.27 -21.95
C ARG A 291 4.69 -4.16 -22.02
N LYS A 292 4.99 -3.05 -22.69
CA LYS A 292 4.08 -1.90 -22.77
C LYS A 292 2.72 -2.28 -23.35
N LYS A 293 2.72 -3.08 -24.41
CA LYS A 293 1.48 -3.53 -25.06
C LYS A 293 0.72 -4.54 -24.19
N ALA A 294 1.40 -5.41 -23.47
CA ALA A 294 0.78 -6.31 -22.51
C ALA A 294 0.09 -5.54 -21.39
N GLU A 295 0.75 -4.50 -20.85
CA GLU A 295 0.17 -3.59 -19.87
C GLU A 295 -1.08 -2.88 -20.43
N GLU A 296 -1.03 -2.34 -21.66
CA GLU A 296 -2.19 -1.72 -22.31
C GLU A 296 -3.38 -2.70 -22.47
N LEU A 297 -3.14 -3.97 -22.79
CA LEU A 297 -4.19 -4.97 -22.94
C LEU A 297 -4.80 -5.35 -21.59
N ILE A 298 -3.98 -5.48 -20.54
CA ILE A 298 -4.45 -5.77 -19.19
C ILE A 298 -5.26 -4.59 -18.63
N THR A 299 -4.78 -3.36 -18.81
CA THR A 299 -5.53 -2.15 -18.41
C THR A 299 -6.88 -2.07 -19.13
N LEU A 300 -6.91 -2.39 -20.43
CA LEU A 300 -8.17 -2.44 -21.19
C LEU A 300 -9.16 -3.45 -20.57
N TYR A 301 -8.68 -4.63 -20.17
CA TYR A 301 -9.53 -5.60 -19.49
C TYR A 301 -10.05 -5.07 -18.15
N GLU A 302 -9.16 -4.55 -17.31
CA GLU A 302 -9.52 -4.02 -16.00
C GLU A 302 -10.53 -2.87 -16.11
N ASP A 303 -10.36 -1.97 -17.09
CA ASP A 303 -11.27 -0.83 -17.31
C ASP A 303 -12.64 -1.25 -17.88
N SER A 304 -12.71 -2.40 -18.52
CA SER A 304 -13.92 -2.91 -19.16
C SER A 304 -14.68 -3.93 -18.34
N PHE A 305 -13.97 -4.71 -17.50
CA PHE A 305 -14.59 -5.80 -16.74
C PHE A 305 -15.49 -5.29 -15.62
N ILE A 306 -15.03 -4.30 -14.86
CA ILE A 306 -15.83 -3.58 -13.87
C ILE A 306 -15.75 -2.09 -14.19
N THR A 307 -16.90 -1.47 -14.39
CA THR A 307 -17.03 -0.06 -14.72
C THR A 307 -17.72 0.71 -13.58
N ASP A 308 -17.73 2.02 -13.66
CA ASP A 308 -18.39 2.86 -12.65
C ASP A 308 -19.89 2.53 -12.54
N ASP A 309 -20.56 2.16 -13.66
CA ASP A 309 -21.97 1.75 -13.67
C ASP A 309 -22.24 0.43 -12.92
N ASP A 310 -21.24 -0.42 -12.77
CA ASP A 310 -21.40 -1.68 -12.04
C ASP A 310 -21.61 -1.44 -10.55
N PHE A 311 -21.02 -0.41 -9.96
CA PHE A 311 -21.26 -0.05 -8.55
C PHE A 311 -22.70 0.41 -8.33
N ALA A 312 -23.28 1.17 -9.26
CA ALA A 312 -24.70 1.53 -9.24
C ALA A 312 -25.61 0.29 -9.34
N LYS A 313 -25.24 -0.70 -10.18
CA LYS A 313 -25.98 -1.96 -10.29
C LYS A 313 -25.89 -2.79 -9.00
N ILE A 314 -24.72 -2.83 -8.35
CA ILE A 314 -24.53 -3.53 -7.06
C ILE A 314 -25.41 -2.90 -5.97
N GLU A 315 -25.43 -1.55 -5.86
CA GLU A 315 -26.33 -0.84 -4.95
C GLU A 315 -27.80 -1.16 -5.25
N ALA A 316 -28.20 -1.08 -6.52
CA ALA A 316 -29.59 -1.33 -6.94
C ALA A 316 -30.06 -2.77 -6.67
N LEU A 317 -29.13 -3.73 -6.61
CA LEU A 317 -29.39 -5.12 -6.19
C LEU A 317 -29.53 -5.27 -4.67
N GLY A 318 -29.33 -4.21 -3.88
CA GLY A 318 -29.48 -4.21 -2.43
C GLY A 318 -28.25 -4.69 -1.64
N PHE A 319 -27.09 -4.80 -2.28
CA PHE A 319 -25.83 -5.07 -1.60
C PHE A 319 -25.29 -3.80 -0.94
N ASN A 320 -24.56 -3.96 0.16
CA ASN A 320 -23.91 -2.87 0.88
C ASN A 320 -22.39 -3.04 1.01
N CYS A 321 -21.82 -4.04 0.35
CA CYS A 321 -20.40 -4.33 0.44
C CYS A 321 -19.85 -4.91 -0.87
N VAL A 322 -18.61 -4.60 -1.17
CA VAL A 322 -17.80 -5.28 -2.19
C VAL A 322 -16.49 -5.77 -1.58
N ARG A 323 -16.05 -6.97 -1.93
CA ARG A 323 -14.71 -7.46 -1.64
C ARG A 323 -13.89 -7.36 -2.92
N ILE A 324 -12.70 -6.79 -2.83
CA ILE A 324 -11.81 -6.48 -3.95
C ILE A 324 -10.60 -7.41 -3.91
N PRO A 325 -10.65 -8.53 -4.63
CA PRO A 325 -9.49 -9.38 -4.82
C PRO A 325 -8.42 -8.65 -5.64
N PHE A 326 -7.27 -8.37 -5.03
CA PHE A 326 -6.13 -7.77 -5.71
C PHE A 326 -4.87 -8.62 -5.59
N TRP A 327 -3.95 -8.40 -6.52
CA TRP A 327 -2.66 -9.05 -6.54
C TRP A 327 -1.57 -8.03 -6.15
N TYR A 328 -0.58 -8.44 -5.34
CA TYR A 328 0.53 -7.53 -5.03
C TYR A 328 1.20 -6.94 -6.29
N ARG A 329 1.12 -7.65 -7.42
CA ARG A 329 1.64 -7.22 -8.71
C ARG A 329 0.84 -6.08 -9.37
N ASN A 330 -0.31 -5.70 -8.86
CA ASN A 330 -0.99 -4.46 -9.28
C ASN A 330 -0.20 -3.21 -8.87
N PHE A 331 0.68 -3.32 -7.86
CA PHE A 331 1.43 -2.19 -7.29
C PHE A 331 2.94 -2.30 -7.51
N MET A 332 3.47 -3.50 -7.65
CA MET A 332 4.89 -3.83 -7.63
C MET A 332 5.24 -4.84 -8.71
N ASN A 333 6.51 -4.87 -9.10
CA ASN A 333 7.02 -5.95 -9.94
C ASN A 333 7.24 -7.26 -9.13
N SER A 334 7.61 -8.34 -9.80
CA SER A 334 7.84 -9.65 -9.16
C SER A 334 8.97 -9.67 -8.13
N SER A 335 9.82 -8.66 -8.11
CA SER A 335 10.90 -8.52 -7.13
C SER A 335 10.49 -7.71 -5.90
N GLY A 336 9.26 -7.16 -5.88
CA GLY A 336 8.74 -6.31 -4.82
C GLY A 336 9.14 -4.85 -4.93
N ASN A 337 9.66 -4.42 -6.09
CA ASN A 337 9.90 -3.00 -6.33
C ASN A 337 8.60 -2.36 -6.80
N TRP A 338 8.25 -1.24 -6.22
CA TRP A 338 7.12 -0.43 -6.64
C TRP A 338 7.20 -0.05 -8.11
N PHE A 339 6.09 0.05 -8.81
CA PHE A 339 6.09 0.51 -10.21
C PHE A 339 6.41 2.00 -10.31
N THR A 340 6.05 2.75 -9.28
CA THR A 340 6.37 4.16 -9.13
C THR A 340 6.92 4.41 -7.74
N VAL A 341 7.63 5.49 -7.56
CA VAL A 341 8.19 5.87 -6.27
C VAL A 341 7.14 6.50 -5.38
N ARG A 342 6.32 7.36 -5.96
CA ARG A 342 5.17 7.96 -5.28
C ARG A 342 3.99 7.01 -5.38
N HIS A 343 3.38 6.69 -4.26
CA HIS A 343 2.20 5.84 -4.24
C HIS A 343 1.03 6.48 -5.02
N ASP A 344 0.92 7.81 -5.02
CA ASP A 344 -0.11 8.53 -5.77
C ASP A 344 0.04 8.41 -7.28
N ASP A 345 1.25 8.21 -7.78
CA ASP A 345 1.50 7.94 -9.20
C ASP A 345 1.33 6.47 -9.58
N ASN A 346 1.21 5.59 -8.58
CA ASN A 346 1.05 4.15 -8.78
C ASN A 346 -0.36 3.82 -9.26
N ASP A 347 -0.46 3.22 -10.43
CA ASP A 347 -1.76 2.92 -11.05
C ASP A 347 -2.62 1.96 -10.22
N GLY A 348 -2.00 1.07 -9.44
CA GLY A 348 -2.71 0.21 -8.48
C GLY A 348 -3.40 1.03 -7.39
N PHE A 349 -2.72 2.01 -6.81
CA PHE A 349 -3.35 2.90 -5.81
C PHE A 349 -4.40 3.82 -6.43
N LYS A 350 -4.14 4.43 -7.59
CA LYS A 350 -5.14 5.25 -8.31
C LYS A 350 -6.42 4.45 -8.59
N ARG A 351 -6.26 3.17 -8.93
CA ARG A 351 -7.41 2.30 -9.16
C ARG A 351 -8.15 2.00 -7.86
N LEU A 352 -7.46 1.69 -6.76
CA LEU A 352 -8.12 1.50 -5.46
C LEU A 352 -8.83 2.77 -4.99
N ASP A 353 -8.22 3.95 -5.14
CA ASP A 353 -8.85 5.23 -4.79
C ASP A 353 -10.16 5.41 -5.56
N LYS A 354 -10.14 5.22 -6.87
CA LYS A 354 -11.33 5.32 -7.72
C LYS A 354 -12.42 4.31 -7.30
N ILE A 355 -12.05 3.08 -6.96
CA ILE A 355 -12.98 2.06 -6.47
C ILE A 355 -13.63 2.53 -5.16
N ILE A 356 -12.83 3.03 -4.22
CA ILE A 356 -13.32 3.49 -2.92
C ILE A 356 -14.23 4.71 -3.09
N GLU A 357 -13.91 5.65 -4.00
CA GLU A 357 -14.78 6.79 -4.34
C GLU A 357 -16.14 6.33 -4.90
N GLN A 358 -16.15 5.39 -5.85
CA GLN A 358 -17.37 4.82 -6.39
C GLN A 358 -18.19 4.11 -5.30
N CYS A 359 -17.53 3.35 -4.44
CA CYS A 359 -18.19 2.69 -3.32
C CYS A 359 -18.80 3.71 -2.34
N ALA A 360 -18.08 4.79 -2.02
CA ALA A 360 -18.60 5.88 -1.19
C ALA A 360 -19.87 6.51 -1.78
N ALA A 361 -19.86 6.81 -3.08
CA ALA A 361 -21.00 7.40 -3.79
C ALA A 361 -22.25 6.49 -3.76
N HIS A 362 -22.04 5.17 -3.72
CA HIS A 362 -23.09 4.16 -3.73
C HIS A 362 -23.41 3.57 -2.35
N GLY A 363 -22.75 4.02 -1.28
CA GLY A 363 -22.97 3.49 0.08
C GLY A 363 -22.53 2.03 0.25
N LEU A 364 -21.49 1.64 -0.47
CA LEU A 364 -20.91 0.31 -0.44
C LEU A 364 -19.64 0.32 0.42
N TYR A 365 -19.58 -0.55 1.41
CA TYR A 365 -18.34 -0.83 2.12
C TYR A 365 -17.36 -1.62 1.25
N VAL A 366 -16.06 -1.46 1.51
CA VAL A 366 -15.00 -2.14 0.77
C VAL A 366 -14.21 -3.05 1.70
N ILE A 367 -14.05 -4.32 1.33
CA ILE A 367 -13.06 -5.24 1.91
C ILE A 367 -11.92 -5.36 0.90
N LEU A 368 -10.72 -4.92 1.29
CA LEU A 368 -9.51 -5.06 0.48
C LEU A 368 -8.88 -6.41 0.74
N ASP A 369 -8.85 -7.28 -0.27
CA ASP A 369 -8.38 -8.66 -0.18
C ASP A 369 -7.09 -8.88 -0.97
N MET A 370 -6.00 -9.21 -0.26
CA MET A 370 -4.78 -9.66 -0.93
C MET A 370 -4.95 -11.10 -1.41
N HIS A 371 -5.54 -11.24 -2.59
CA HIS A 371 -5.86 -12.53 -3.19
C HIS A 371 -4.64 -13.25 -3.74
N GLY A 372 -3.63 -12.50 -4.15
CA GLY A 372 -2.34 -13.04 -4.59
C GLY A 372 -1.17 -12.45 -3.82
N CYS A 373 -0.53 -13.27 -2.99
CA CYS A 373 0.58 -12.87 -2.15
C CYS A 373 1.95 -13.04 -2.85
N PRO A 374 2.99 -12.29 -2.42
CA PRO A 374 4.36 -12.51 -2.89
C PRO A 374 4.83 -13.95 -2.68
N GLY A 375 5.26 -14.61 -3.75
CA GLY A 375 5.71 -16.00 -3.71
C GLY A 375 4.59 -17.06 -3.66
N GLY A 376 3.32 -16.63 -3.62
CA GLY A 376 2.16 -17.52 -3.51
C GLY A 376 1.92 -18.05 -2.10
N GLN A 377 0.67 -18.04 -1.67
CA GLN A 377 0.21 -18.54 -0.36
C GLN A 377 -0.40 -19.93 -0.44
N SER A 378 -0.64 -20.44 -1.63
CA SER A 378 -1.05 -21.82 -1.90
C SER A 378 -0.55 -22.26 -3.29
N MET A 379 -0.69 -23.55 -3.60
CA MET A 379 -0.29 -24.11 -4.92
C MET A 379 -1.29 -23.77 -6.03
N ASN A 380 -2.42 -23.15 -5.70
CA ASN A 380 -3.50 -22.92 -6.65
C ASN A 380 -3.17 -21.76 -7.60
N GLN A 381 -3.64 -21.87 -8.83
CA GLN A 381 -3.54 -20.82 -9.85
C GLN A 381 -4.30 -19.53 -9.44
N SER A 382 -5.31 -19.64 -8.59
CA SER A 382 -6.08 -18.51 -8.04
C SER A 382 -5.26 -17.54 -7.18
N THR A 383 -4.00 -17.88 -6.85
CA THR A 383 -3.07 -16.95 -6.20
C THR A 383 -2.31 -16.05 -7.20
N GLY A 384 -2.67 -16.11 -8.48
CA GLY A 384 -2.00 -15.40 -9.57
C GLY A 384 -0.74 -16.10 -10.10
N VAL A 385 -0.17 -17.06 -9.36
CA VAL A 385 1.00 -17.88 -9.75
C VAL A 385 0.79 -19.32 -9.33
N ALA A 386 0.59 -20.21 -10.28
CA ALA A 386 0.38 -21.63 -9.99
C ALA A 386 1.67 -22.33 -9.50
N GLY A 387 1.49 -23.36 -8.69
CA GLY A 387 2.56 -24.25 -8.28
C GLY A 387 3.57 -23.65 -7.30
N LYS A 388 3.27 -22.51 -6.67
CA LYS A 388 4.15 -21.83 -5.71
C LYS A 388 3.48 -21.66 -4.36
N ASN A 389 4.22 -21.99 -3.31
CA ASN A 389 3.82 -21.77 -1.92
C ASN A 389 5.06 -21.32 -1.13
N GLU A 390 5.62 -20.17 -1.53
CA GLU A 390 6.92 -19.67 -1.09
C GLU A 390 6.81 -18.47 -0.15
N LEU A 391 5.60 -18.08 0.27
CA LEU A 391 5.40 -16.93 1.15
C LEU A 391 6.00 -17.17 2.55
N TYR A 392 5.63 -18.26 3.19
CA TYR A 392 5.68 -18.43 4.64
C TYR A 392 7.08 -18.51 5.26
N ASN A 393 8.08 -18.92 4.51
CA ASN A 393 9.47 -19.08 4.98
C ASN A 393 10.46 -18.21 4.19
N ASN A 394 9.96 -17.25 3.43
CA ASN A 394 10.80 -16.39 2.61
C ASN A 394 10.70 -14.95 3.13
N GLU A 395 11.75 -14.50 3.82
CA GLU A 395 11.80 -13.17 4.42
C GLU A 395 11.60 -12.05 3.40
N LYS A 396 12.11 -12.22 2.18
CA LYS A 396 11.88 -11.25 1.10
C LYS A 396 10.39 -11.14 0.76
N ASN A 397 9.70 -12.26 0.58
CA ASN A 397 8.27 -12.26 0.24
C ASN A 397 7.43 -11.70 1.38
N LEU A 398 7.77 -12.03 2.63
CA LEU A 398 7.12 -11.48 3.82
C LEU A 398 7.30 -9.96 3.91
N SER A 399 8.50 -9.46 3.65
CA SER A 399 8.79 -8.02 3.67
C SER A 399 8.06 -7.27 2.54
N ILE A 400 7.92 -7.87 1.35
CA ILE A 400 7.14 -7.30 0.24
C ILE A 400 5.66 -7.18 0.65
N MET A 401 5.10 -8.23 1.24
CA MET A 401 3.71 -8.24 1.72
C MET A 401 3.48 -7.20 2.83
N GLU A 402 4.40 -7.13 3.80
CA GLU A 402 4.37 -6.16 4.89
C GLU A 402 4.39 -4.72 4.37
N ASN A 403 5.32 -4.41 3.45
CA ASN A 403 5.44 -3.07 2.87
C ASN A 403 4.16 -2.65 2.15
N LEU A 404 3.50 -3.57 1.43
CA LEU A 404 2.25 -3.26 0.74
C LEU A 404 1.11 -3.02 1.73
N TRP A 405 0.95 -3.86 2.75
CA TRP A 405 -0.07 -3.64 3.77
C TRP A 405 0.14 -2.36 4.58
N VAL A 406 1.40 -2.02 4.90
CA VAL A 406 1.72 -0.75 5.56
C VAL A 406 1.32 0.43 4.66
N ALA A 407 1.65 0.38 3.36
CA ALA A 407 1.29 1.45 2.44
C ALA A 407 -0.24 1.60 2.26
N ILE A 408 -0.98 0.49 2.21
CA ILE A 408 -2.45 0.49 2.17
C ILE A 408 -3.02 1.10 3.46
N ALA A 409 -2.52 0.67 4.62
CA ALA A 409 -2.97 1.17 5.92
C ALA A 409 -2.68 2.66 6.10
N GLU A 410 -1.46 3.13 5.75
CA GLU A 410 -1.12 4.56 5.80
C GLU A 410 -2.03 5.41 4.93
N ARG A 411 -2.42 4.89 3.74
CA ARG A 411 -3.27 5.60 2.78
C ARG A 411 -4.73 5.69 3.22
N TYR A 412 -5.27 4.61 3.78
CA TYR A 412 -6.72 4.48 4.02
C TYR A 412 -7.15 4.51 5.49
N LYS A 413 -6.23 4.62 6.46
CA LYS A 413 -6.48 4.49 7.91
C LYS A 413 -7.64 5.32 8.49
N ASP A 414 -8.02 6.41 7.83
CA ASP A 414 -9.09 7.29 8.28
C ASP A 414 -10.32 7.23 7.36
N ASN A 415 -10.38 6.23 6.45
CA ASN A 415 -11.44 6.12 5.45
C ASN A 415 -12.54 5.15 5.89
N PRO A 416 -13.72 5.63 6.27
CA PRO A 416 -14.79 4.77 6.79
C PRO A 416 -15.43 3.85 5.73
N VAL A 417 -15.19 4.09 4.45
CA VAL A 417 -15.68 3.25 3.35
C VAL A 417 -14.96 1.90 3.32
N VAL A 418 -13.69 1.88 3.74
CA VAL A 418 -12.93 0.64 3.90
C VAL A 418 -13.41 -0.06 5.17
N ALA A 419 -14.13 -1.16 5.00
CA ALA A 419 -14.67 -1.94 6.10
C ALA A 419 -13.62 -2.81 6.79
N ALA A 420 -12.76 -3.45 5.98
CA ALA A 420 -11.76 -4.39 6.50
C ALA A 420 -10.60 -4.60 5.54
N TYR A 421 -9.47 -5.01 6.10
CA TYR A 421 -8.33 -5.57 5.38
C TYR A 421 -8.35 -7.09 5.50
N ASP A 422 -8.48 -7.77 4.37
CA ASP A 422 -8.38 -9.23 4.26
C ASP A 422 -6.94 -9.59 3.92
N ILE A 423 -6.22 -10.02 4.95
CA ILE A 423 -4.77 -10.09 4.92
C ILE A 423 -4.25 -11.04 3.85
N MET A 424 -4.92 -12.16 3.64
CA MET A 424 -4.48 -13.21 2.72
C MET A 424 -5.62 -14.16 2.40
N ASN A 425 -5.97 -14.27 1.13
CA ASN A 425 -6.96 -15.19 0.63
C ASN A 425 -6.46 -16.65 0.70
N GLU A 426 -7.32 -17.56 1.14
CA GLU A 426 -7.15 -19.02 1.05
C GLU A 426 -5.74 -19.54 1.35
N PRO A 427 -5.21 -19.35 2.57
CA PRO A 427 -3.85 -19.75 2.91
C PRO A 427 -3.68 -21.27 2.87
N MET A 428 -2.68 -21.75 2.15
CA MET A 428 -2.30 -23.19 2.06
C MET A 428 -3.43 -24.16 1.71
N ASN A 429 -4.50 -23.69 1.06
CA ASN A 429 -5.70 -24.49 0.82
C ASN A 429 -5.44 -25.78 0.05
N ASN A 430 -4.48 -25.82 -0.85
CA ASN A 430 -4.24 -26.97 -1.71
C ASN A 430 -3.20 -27.95 -1.17
N GLY A 431 -2.85 -27.86 0.05
CA GLY A 431 -2.12 -28.89 0.79
C GLY A 431 -0.77 -29.17 0.23
N GLY A 432 0.07 -29.40 -0.11
CA GLY A 432 1.34 -29.97 -0.34
C GLY A 432 2.12 -29.40 -1.51
N TYR A 433 3.32 -29.09 -1.24
CA TYR A 433 4.33 -28.68 -2.19
C TYR A 433 5.12 -29.90 -2.66
N SER A 434 5.11 -30.23 -3.94
CA SER A 434 5.92 -31.33 -4.47
C SER A 434 7.38 -30.92 -4.54
N GLY A 435 8.24 -31.52 -3.72
CA GLY A 435 9.69 -31.38 -3.80
C GLY A 435 10.41 -30.75 -2.63
N THR A 436 9.73 -30.13 -1.69
CA THR A 436 10.23 -29.72 -0.39
C THR A 436 9.34 -30.28 0.70
N ARG A 437 9.68 -30.06 1.96
CA ARG A 437 8.89 -30.49 3.12
C ARG A 437 7.44 -30.03 2.92
N ALA A 438 6.59 -30.97 2.50
CA ALA A 438 5.20 -30.68 2.18
C ALA A 438 4.46 -30.18 3.41
N TRP A 439 4.00 -28.93 3.37
CA TRP A 439 3.03 -28.43 4.32
C TRP A 439 1.70 -29.05 3.92
N GLN A 440 1.22 -29.99 4.68
CA GLN A 440 -0.16 -30.42 4.49
C GLN A 440 -1.07 -29.34 5.08
N ALA A 441 -2.02 -28.86 4.30
CA ALA A 441 -3.03 -27.93 4.78
C ALA A 441 -3.69 -28.49 6.05
N GLY A 442 -3.87 -27.64 7.06
CA GLY A 442 -4.38 -28.07 8.37
C GLY A 442 -3.37 -28.81 9.25
N SER A 443 -2.13 -29.04 8.82
CA SER A 443 -1.08 -29.53 9.73
C SER A 443 -0.70 -28.46 10.74
N GLY A 444 -0.22 -28.88 11.93
CA GLY A 444 0.21 -27.93 12.97
C GLY A 444 1.29 -26.95 12.51
N ASP A 445 2.18 -27.37 11.59
CA ASP A 445 3.19 -26.48 11.00
C ASP A 445 2.57 -25.46 10.03
N ALA A 446 1.63 -25.88 9.19
CA ALA A 446 0.91 -24.99 8.29
C ALA A 446 0.13 -23.92 9.07
N ILE A 447 -0.61 -24.35 10.08
CA ILE A 447 -1.37 -23.46 10.98
C ILE A 447 -0.44 -22.45 11.65
N ARG A 448 0.66 -22.91 12.24
CA ARG A 448 1.64 -22.05 12.91
C ARG A 448 2.25 -21.02 11.98
N LEU A 449 2.64 -21.43 10.78
CA LEU A 449 3.25 -20.51 9.79
C LEU A 449 2.26 -19.48 9.30
N THR A 450 1.02 -19.87 9.00
CA THR A 450 -0.04 -18.94 8.61
C THR A 450 -0.29 -17.91 9.71
N ASN A 451 -0.43 -18.36 10.96
CA ASN A 451 -0.66 -17.46 12.09
C ASN A 451 0.52 -16.52 12.35
N ASN A 452 1.77 -16.94 12.07
CA ASN A 452 2.93 -16.06 12.14
C ASN A 452 2.91 -14.96 11.05
N VAL A 453 2.44 -15.28 9.84
CA VAL A 453 2.25 -14.27 8.78
C VAL A 453 1.19 -13.26 9.22
N TYR A 454 0.05 -13.72 9.69
CA TYR A 454 -1.00 -12.84 10.21
C TYR A 454 -0.49 -11.93 11.33
N ASP A 455 0.18 -12.50 12.33
CA ASP A 455 0.72 -11.72 13.46
C ASP A 455 1.67 -10.61 12.98
N ARG A 456 2.54 -10.91 12.02
CA ARG A 456 3.46 -9.94 11.43
C ARG A 456 2.71 -8.80 10.72
N MET A 457 1.75 -9.14 9.87
CA MET A 457 1.00 -8.15 9.08
C MET A 457 0.10 -7.28 9.97
N ILE A 458 -0.63 -7.90 10.91
CA ILE A 458 -1.49 -7.19 11.86
C ILE A 458 -0.67 -6.18 12.66
N LYS A 459 0.47 -6.61 13.22
CA LYS A 459 1.33 -5.72 13.99
C LYS A 459 1.93 -4.59 13.15
N ALA A 460 2.25 -4.86 11.89
CA ALA A 460 2.76 -3.83 10.98
C ALA A 460 1.68 -2.79 10.65
N ILE A 461 0.47 -3.22 10.32
CA ILE A 461 -0.68 -2.34 10.10
C ILE A 461 -0.97 -1.49 11.34
N ARG A 462 -1.07 -2.09 12.53
CA ARG A 462 -1.36 -1.36 13.76
C ARG A 462 -0.30 -0.32 14.13
N LYS A 463 0.98 -0.52 13.74
CA LYS A 463 2.05 0.48 13.93
C LYS A 463 1.83 1.77 13.13
N THR A 464 1.07 1.74 12.05
CA THR A 464 0.72 2.96 11.28
C THR A 464 -0.31 3.83 12.00
N GLY A 465 -0.92 3.32 13.07
CA GLY A 465 -2.05 3.94 13.77
C GLY A 465 -3.40 3.59 13.15
N ASP A 466 -3.43 2.72 12.15
CA ASP A 466 -4.67 2.24 11.53
C ASP A 466 -5.46 1.33 12.49
N THR A 467 -6.77 1.56 12.56
CA THR A 467 -7.70 0.83 13.44
C THR A 467 -8.78 0.05 12.68
N HIS A 468 -8.69 -0.05 11.37
CA HIS A 468 -9.66 -0.83 10.58
C HIS A 468 -9.81 -2.26 11.10
N VAL A 469 -10.97 -2.84 10.85
CA VAL A 469 -11.17 -4.26 11.06
C VAL A 469 -10.19 -5.05 10.19
N ILE A 470 -9.54 -6.04 10.78
CA ILE A 470 -8.69 -6.97 10.04
C ILE A 470 -9.39 -8.32 9.99
N THR A 471 -9.52 -8.88 8.79
CA THR A 471 -10.05 -10.23 8.61
C THR A 471 -8.94 -11.20 8.25
N VAL A 472 -9.03 -12.40 8.83
CA VAL A 472 -8.11 -13.52 8.60
C VAL A 472 -8.88 -14.80 8.38
N GLU A 473 -8.42 -15.61 7.45
CA GLU A 473 -9.05 -16.88 7.09
C GLU A 473 -8.38 -18.05 7.81
N GLY A 474 -9.20 -18.90 8.41
CA GLY A 474 -8.71 -20.15 9.00
C GLY A 474 -8.51 -21.23 7.96
N ILE A 475 -7.32 -21.86 7.88
CA ILE A 475 -7.08 -23.01 7.00
C ILE A 475 -8.13 -24.10 7.28
N TRP A 476 -9.12 -24.23 6.43
CA TRP A 476 -10.23 -25.20 6.50
C TRP A 476 -11.18 -25.02 7.70
N SER A 477 -10.82 -24.24 8.73
CA SER A 477 -11.58 -24.17 9.97
C SER A 477 -11.16 -22.98 10.82
N ILE A 478 -12.12 -22.36 11.48
CA ILE A 478 -11.89 -21.32 12.50
C ILE A 478 -11.05 -21.84 13.67
N TYR A 479 -11.13 -23.16 13.99
CA TYR A 479 -10.31 -23.78 15.04
C TYR A 479 -8.79 -23.66 14.77
N ASN A 480 -8.39 -23.37 13.55
CA ASN A 480 -7.00 -23.17 13.15
C ASN A 480 -6.52 -21.72 13.33
N LEU A 481 -7.39 -20.82 13.76
CA LEU A 481 -7.04 -19.46 14.17
C LEU A 481 -6.84 -19.38 15.69
N PRO A 482 -5.90 -18.58 16.16
CA PRO A 482 -5.64 -18.44 17.60
C PRO A 482 -6.72 -17.59 18.27
N ASP A 483 -6.73 -17.60 19.59
CA ASP A 483 -7.47 -16.61 20.36
C ASP A 483 -6.81 -15.24 20.18
N PRO A 484 -7.52 -14.22 19.65
CA PRO A 484 -6.95 -12.91 19.35
C PRO A 484 -6.43 -12.19 20.60
N GLU A 485 -7.04 -12.38 21.76
CA GLU A 485 -6.57 -11.81 23.02
C GLU A 485 -5.15 -12.32 23.36
N THR A 486 -4.89 -13.61 23.15
CA THR A 486 -3.57 -14.20 23.42
C THR A 486 -2.48 -13.70 22.48
N MET A 487 -2.87 -13.27 21.27
CA MET A 487 -1.96 -12.70 20.26
C MET A 487 -1.79 -11.18 20.37
N GLY A 488 -2.63 -10.53 21.18
CA GLY A 488 -2.72 -9.08 21.23
C GLY A 488 -3.29 -8.48 19.94
N TRP A 489 -4.18 -9.20 19.27
CA TRP A 489 -4.90 -8.74 18.08
C TRP A 489 -6.21 -8.09 18.50
N ASP A 490 -6.45 -6.90 18.06
CA ASP A 490 -7.67 -6.14 18.30
C ASP A 490 -8.44 -5.92 17.00
N ASN A 491 -9.72 -5.65 17.13
CA ASN A 491 -10.63 -5.31 16.05
C ASN A 491 -10.63 -6.36 14.92
N MET A 492 -10.85 -7.64 15.29
CA MET A 492 -10.69 -8.79 14.40
C MET A 492 -12.02 -9.33 13.89
N MET A 493 -12.03 -9.77 12.64
CA MET A 493 -13.10 -10.55 12.01
C MET A 493 -12.52 -11.85 11.48
N TYR A 494 -13.10 -12.99 11.86
CA TYR A 494 -12.66 -14.31 11.42
C TYR A 494 -13.52 -14.81 10.29
N GLN A 495 -12.89 -15.36 9.25
CA GLN A 495 -13.61 -15.79 8.06
C GLN A 495 -13.33 -17.24 7.66
N LEU A 496 -14.29 -17.77 6.91
CA LEU A 496 -14.18 -19.00 6.13
C LEU A 496 -14.79 -18.77 4.75
N HIS A 497 -14.32 -19.53 3.77
CA HIS A 497 -15.00 -19.74 2.50
C HIS A 497 -15.92 -20.94 2.59
N LEU A 498 -17.14 -20.81 2.11
CA LEU A 498 -18.18 -21.82 2.31
C LEU A 498 -18.73 -22.32 0.98
N TYR A 499 -18.10 -23.37 0.48
CA TYR A 499 -18.48 -24.06 -0.75
C TYR A 499 -19.05 -25.47 -0.50
N ASP A 500 -19.33 -25.79 0.76
CA ASP A 500 -19.97 -27.04 1.13
C ASP A 500 -21.39 -27.13 0.56
N VAL A 501 -21.75 -28.32 0.11
CA VAL A 501 -23.05 -28.56 -0.55
C VAL A 501 -24.05 -29.32 0.33
N THR A 502 -23.61 -29.80 1.50
CA THR A 502 -24.48 -30.54 2.41
C THR A 502 -24.90 -29.68 3.59
N LYS A 503 -26.18 -29.77 3.96
CA LYS A 503 -26.73 -29.08 5.14
C LYS A 503 -25.89 -29.31 6.40
N SER A 504 -25.51 -30.59 6.63
CA SER A 504 -24.75 -30.96 7.83
C SER A 504 -23.40 -30.24 7.93
N ASN A 505 -22.69 -30.09 6.81
CA ASN A 505 -21.42 -29.40 6.78
C ASN A 505 -21.61 -27.90 7.02
N ILE A 506 -22.63 -27.30 6.40
CA ILE A 506 -22.96 -25.88 6.60
C ILE A 506 -23.33 -25.60 8.05
N ASP A 507 -24.24 -26.39 8.63
CA ASP A 507 -24.63 -26.25 10.04
C ASP A 507 -23.42 -26.38 10.99
N GLY A 508 -22.49 -27.31 10.68
CA GLY A 508 -21.26 -27.49 11.44
C GLY A 508 -20.34 -26.25 11.35
N ARG A 509 -20.16 -25.68 10.16
CA ARG A 509 -19.35 -24.47 9.95
C ARG A 509 -19.96 -23.24 10.61
N LEU A 510 -21.27 -23.03 10.46
CA LEU A 510 -21.95 -21.91 11.10
C LEU A 510 -21.89 -22.00 12.62
N LYS A 511 -22.03 -23.21 13.18
CA LYS A 511 -21.87 -23.46 14.61
C LYS A 511 -20.43 -23.13 15.06
N GLU A 512 -19.42 -23.58 14.34
CA GLU A 512 -18.02 -23.26 14.61
C GLU A 512 -17.79 -21.74 14.64
N MET A 513 -18.27 -21.02 13.63
CA MET A 513 -18.14 -19.57 13.56
C MET A 513 -18.85 -18.85 14.70
N THR A 514 -20.04 -19.26 15.05
CA THR A 514 -20.82 -18.60 16.11
C THR A 514 -20.27 -18.92 17.49
N GLU A 515 -20.11 -20.20 17.86
CA GLU A 515 -19.71 -20.61 19.21
C GLU A 515 -18.23 -20.27 19.51
N LEU A 516 -17.32 -20.45 18.56
CA LEU A 516 -15.91 -20.20 18.79
C LEU A 516 -15.52 -18.74 18.51
N ALA A 517 -15.73 -18.26 17.28
CA ALA A 517 -15.26 -16.93 16.90
C ALA A 517 -16.09 -15.84 17.57
N ARG A 518 -17.41 -15.83 17.36
CA ARG A 518 -18.27 -14.76 17.91
C ARG A 518 -18.41 -14.82 19.42
N GLU A 519 -18.84 -15.96 19.98
CA GLU A 519 -19.19 -16.02 21.39
C GLU A 519 -17.97 -16.12 22.30
N LYS A 520 -17.00 -16.95 21.95
CA LYS A 520 -15.82 -17.17 22.79
C LYS A 520 -14.73 -16.12 22.54
N TYR A 521 -14.34 -15.91 21.28
CA TYR A 521 -13.23 -15.02 20.92
C TYR A 521 -13.66 -13.56 20.72
N LYS A 522 -14.97 -13.29 20.73
CA LYS A 522 -15.53 -11.95 20.53
C LYS A 522 -15.10 -11.29 19.22
N THR A 523 -14.76 -12.06 18.19
CA THR A 523 -14.49 -11.59 16.85
C THR A 523 -15.78 -11.51 16.04
N ALA A 524 -15.88 -10.54 15.13
CA ALA A 524 -16.91 -10.61 14.09
C ALA A 524 -16.64 -11.82 13.19
N ILE A 525 -17.65 -12.25 12.45
CA ILE A 525 -17.56 -13.42 11.58
C ILE A 525 -17.96 -13.06 10.15
N LEU A 526 -17.25 -13.65 9.17
CA LEU A 526 -17.45 -13.42 7.75
C LEU A 526 -17.44 -14.75 6.99
N VAL A 527 -18.40 -14.92 6.09
CA VAL A 527 -18.25 -15.85 4.96
C VAL A 527 -17.73 -15.03 3.80
N GLY A 528 -16.40 -15.10 3.57
CA GLY A 528 -15.69 -14.27 2.58
C GLY A 528 -16.01 -14.67 1.15
N GLU A 529 -16.33 -15.94 0.94
CA GLU A 529 -16.77 -16.47 -0.35
C GLU A 529 -17.79 -17.58 -0.17
N TYR A 530 -18.83 -17.55 -0.99
CA TYR A 530 -19.79 -18.63 -1.15
C TYR A 530 -20.44 -18.57 -2.54
N ASN A 531 -21.03 -19.68 -2.99
CA ASN A 531 -21.88 -19.70 -4.17
C ASN A 531 -23.24 -20.35 -3.86
N ASN A 532 -24.18 -20.26 -4.79
CA ASN A 532 -25.54 -20.77 -4.61
C ASN A 532 -25.73 -22.19 -5.12
N LYS A 533 -24.81 -23.10 -4.84
CA LYS A 533 -25.09 -24.53 -4.99
C LYS A 533 -26.21 -24.96 -4.03
N GLU A 534 -26.88 -26.04 -4.35
CA GLU A 534 -28.15 -26.44 -3.70
C GLU A 534 -28.07 -26.51 -2.16
N GLY A 535 -26.93 -26.88 -1.60
CA GLY A 535 -26.69 -26.90 -0.16
C GLY A 535 -26.57 -25.52 0.47
N GLN A 536 -25.99 -24.56 -0.23
CA GLN A 536 -25.78 -23.19 0.26
C GLN A 536 -27.06 -22.34 0.18
N ARG A 537 -27.95 -22.65 -0.75
CA ARG A 537 -29.32 -22.12 -0.79
C ARG A 537 -30.03 -22.26 0.55
N TYR A 538 -29.76 -23.34 1.26
CA TYR A 538 -30.29 -23.58 2.60
C TYR A 538 -29.67 -22.67 3.67
N ALA A 539 -28.43 -22.27 3.46
CA ALA A 539 -27.68 -21.45 4.41
C ALA A 539 -28.00 -19.95 4.31
N SER A 540 -28.54 -19.45 3.19
CA SER A 540 -28.82 -18.02 3.04
C SER A 540 -29.81 -17.49 4.09
N GLY A 541 -30.89 -18.20 4.36
CA GLY A 541 -31.80 -17.86 5.46
C GLY A 541 -31.18 -17.95 6.86
N GLN A 542 -30.30 -18.92 7.07
CA GLN A 542 -29.58 -19.06 8.35
C GLN A 542 -28.54 -17.94 8.54
N TYR A 543 -27.95 -17.42 7.47
CA TYR A 543 -27.04 -16.27 7.54
C TYR A 543 -27.76 -15.03 8.08
N ASP A 544 -28.99 -14.77 7.60
CA ASP A 544 -29.80 -13.66 8.10
C ASP A 544 -30.23 -13.86 9.56
N GLU A 545 -30.63 -15.07 9.94
CA GLU A 545 -31.03 -15.39 11.31
C GLU A 545 -29.91 -15.14 12.34
N ILE A 546 -28.66 -15.42 11.98
CA ILE A 546 -27.51 -15.20 12.86
C ILE A 546 -26.81 -13.86 12.65
N GLY A 547 -27.26 -13.02 11.72
CA GLY A 547 -26.62 -11.74 11.41
C GLY A 547 -25.18 -11.90 10.92
N LEU A 548 -24.96 -12.78 9.94
CA LEU A 548 -23.63 -13.13 9.44
C LEU A 548 -23.20 -12.19 8.32
N ASN A 549 -22.02 -11.61 8.44
CA ASN A 549 -21.37 -10.91 7.33
C ASN A 549 -21.03 -11.92 6.24
N ARG A 550 -21.34 -11.57 4.98
CA ARG A 550 -21.15 -12.48 3.86
C ARG A 550 -20.88 -11.78 2.55
N VAL A 551 -20.08 -12.38 1.70
CA VAL A 551 -19.75 -11.87 0.37
C VAL A 551 -19.83 -13.01 -0.65
N LYS A 552 -20.74 -12.88 -1.62
CA LYS A 552 -20.94 -13.90 -2.64
C LYS A 552 -19.78 -13.91 -3.64
N TRP A 553 -19.31 -15.08 -4.02
CA TRP A 553 -18.44 -15.28 -5.17
C TRP A 553 -19.27 -15.64 -6.41
N THR A 554 -19.39 -14.80 -7.43
CA THR A 554 -18.82 -13.48 -7.65
C THR A 554 -19.87 -12.57 -8.31
N TYR A 555 -19.59 -11.26 -8.44
CA TYR A 555 -20.48 -10.34 -9.14
C TYR A 555 -20.63 -10.71 -10.63
N LYS A 556 -19.52 -10.96 -11.34
CA LYS A 556 -19.47 -11.15 -12.76
C LYS A 556 -18.55 -12.28 -13.17
N ALA A 557 -18.96 -13.09 -14.12
CA ALA A 557 -18.16 -14.20 -14.65
C ALA A 557 -18.54 -14.51 -16.10
N VAL A 558 -17.57 -14.99 -16.89
CA VAL A 558 -17.83 -15.53 -18.23
C VAL A 558 -17.86 -17.06 -18.20
N ASN A 559 -18.77 -17.64 -19.00
CA ASN A 559 -18.92 -19.11 -19.14
C ASN A 559 -19.18 -19.86 -17.84
N ALA A 560 -19.75 -19.21 -16.84
CA ALA A 560 -20.01 -19.76 -15.50
C ALA A 560 -21.50 -19.83 -15.15
N TRP A 561 -22.36 -19.80 -16.15
CA TRP A 561 -23.83 -19.69 -16.03
C TRP A 561 -24.48 -20.86 -15.27
N TYR A 562 -23.98 -22.08 -15.46
CA TYR A 562 -24.66 -23.26 -14.96
C TYR A 562 -24.41 -23.57 -13.48
N ASP A 563 -23.39 -22.97 -12.89
CA ASP A 563 -22.92 -23.30 -11.53
C ASP A 563 -23.25 -22.24 -10.48
N GLY A 564 -23.96 -21.15 -10.86
CA GLY A 564 -24.32 -20.05 -9.95
C GLY A 564 -23.14 -19.25 -9.42
N TRP A 565 -22.01 -19.26 -10.13
CA TRP A 565 -20.82 -18.54 -9.70
C TRP A 565 -20.97 -17.03 -9.83
N GLY A 566 -21.30 -16.52 -11.03
CA GLY A 566 -21.53 -15.09 -11.26
C GLY A 566 -22.98 -14.70 -11.07
N LEU A 567 -23.24 -13.50 -10.53
CA LEU A 567 -24.57 -12.88 -10.62
C LEU A 567 -24.85 -12.41 -12.06
N TYR A 568 -23.88 -11.74 -12.68
CA TYR A 568 -23.93 -11.43 -14.10
C TYR A 568 -23.08 -12.42 -14.87
N ASN A 569 -23.67 -13.05 -15.86
CA ASN A 569 -23.02 -14.10 -16.66
C ASN A 569 -23.19 -13.85 -18.15
N LYS A 570 -22.17 -14.18 -18.93
CA LYS A 570 -22.17 -14.16 -20.38
C LYS A 570 -21.39 -15.36 -20.91
N ASN A 571 -21.93 -16.06 -21.90
CA ASN A 571 -21.18 -17.08 -22.63
C ASN A 571 -20.47 -16.41 -23.81
N ILE A 572 -19.16 -16.60 -23.87
CA ILE A 572 -18.29 -16.09 -24.91
C ILE A 572 -17.40 -17.18 -25.48
N ASN A 573 -16.89 -16.95 -26.68
CA ASN A 573 -15.74 -17.69 -27.17
C ASN A 573 -14.48 -17.10 -26.54
N ARG A 574 -13.80 -17.87 -25.69
CA ARG A 574 -12.55 -17.40 -25.09
C ARG A 574 -11.46 -17.26 -26.13
N VAL A 575 -10.58 -16.28 -25.93
CA VAL A 575 -9.46 -16.00 -26.82
C VAL A 575 -8.22 -16.78 -26.43
N ASP A 576 -7.63 -17.50 -27.37
CA ASP A 576 -6.30 -18.12 -27.18
C ASP A 576 -5.21 -17.04 -27.36
N ILE A 577 -4.77 -16.46 -26.25
CA ILE A 577 -3.76 -15.38 -26.25
C ILE A 577 -2.39 -15.81 -26.78
N LYS A 578 -2.15 -17.12 -26.99
CA LYS A 578 -0.91 -17.65 -27.59
C LYS A 578 -0.89 -17.48 -29.10
N THR A 579 -2.05 -17.46 -29.74
CA THR A 579 -2.16 -17.52 -31.22
C THR A 579 -3.02 -16.40 -31.83
N ALA A 580 -3.98 -15.85 -31.09
CA ALA A 580 -4.90 -14.84 -31.58
C ALA A 580 -4.19 -13.52 -31.94
N ASP A 581 -4.73 -12.78 -32.89
CA ASP A 581 -4.23 -11.44 -33.22
C ASP A 581 -4.52 -10.43 -32.11
N GLU A 582 -3.77 -9.32 -32.08
CA GLU A 582 -3.97 -8.26 -31.08
C GLU A 582 -5.40 -7.71 -31.09
N SER A 583 -6.00 -7.57 -32.29
CA SER A 583 -7.37 -7.09 -32.45
C SER A 583 -8.40 -7.99 -31.78
N ASP A 584 -8.23 -9.31 -31.87
CA ASP A 584 -9.14 -10.27 -31.25
C ASP A 584 -9.01 -10.26 -29.72
N ILE A 585 -7.77 -10.11 -29.21
CA ILE A 585 -7.52 -9.98 -27.77
C ILE A 585 -8.14 -8.66 -27.26
N ARG A 586 -7.99 -7.55 -28.00
CA ARG A 586 -8.61 -6.27 -27.65
C ARG A 586 -10.14 -6.33 -27.62
N ALA A 587 -10.75 -7.01 -28.58
CA ALA A 587 -12.20 -7.22 -28.58
C ALA A 587 -12.64 -8.03 -27.35
N ALA A 588 -11.95 -9.14 -27.06
CA ALA A 588 -12.26 -10.01 -25.95
C ALA A 588 -12.04 -9.35 -24.57
N PHE A 589 -11.03 -8.48 -24.44
CA PHE A 589 -10.70 -7.79 -23.18
C PHE A 589 -11.47 -6.47 -23.00
N GLY A 590 -11.90 -5.84 -24.07
CA GLY A 590 -12.60 -4.56 -24.07
C GLY A 590 -14.11 -4.72 -24.11
N GLU A 591 -14.71 -4.47 -25.27
CA GLU A 591 -16.16 -4.36 -25.45
C GLU A 591 -16.92 -5.62 -25.00
N GLU A 592 -16.36 -6.81 -25.22
CA GLU A 592 -16.98 -8.06 -24.78
C GLU A 592 -17.10 -8.19 -23.25
N MET A 593 -16.29 -7.41 -22.49
CA MET A 593 -16.28 -7.43 -21.03
C MET A 593 -17.20 -6.37 -20.40
N LEU A 594 -17.77 -5.47 -21.16
CA LEU A 594 -18.74 -4.51 -20.61
C LEU A 594 -20.02 -5.24 -20.13
N THR A 595 -20.48 -4.92 -18.92
CA THR A 595 -21.65 -5.58 -18.32
C THR A 595 -22.90 -5.38 -19.19
N ASP A 596 -23.06 -4.19 -19.76
CA ASP A 596 -24.19 -3.88 -20.66
C ASP A 596 -24.06 -4.52 -22.05
N ASN A 597 -22.94 -5.12 -22.37
CA ASN A 597 -22.76 -5.86 -23.62
C ASN A 597 -23.05 -7.35 -23.43
N GLY A 598 -24.31 -7.68 -23.15
CA GLY A 598 -24.84 -9.04 -23.17
C GLY A 598 -24.58 -9.89 -21.92
N PHE A 599 -24.05 -9.32 -20.84
CA PHE A 599 -24.12 -9.98 -19.55
C PHE A 599 -25.55 -9.91 -19.01
N MET A 600 -26.04 -11.04 -18.53
CA MET A 600 -27.40 -11.13 -17.98
C MET A 600 -27.35 -11.48 -16.50
N LEU A 601 -28.18 -10.79 -15.73
CA LEU A 601 -28.39 -11.11 -14.31
C LEU A 601 -29.06 -12.49 -14.19
N ASP A 602 -28.47 -13.38 -13.43
CA ASP A 602 -29.12 -14.62 -13.01
C ASP A 602 -30.13 -14.32 -11.89
N SER A 603 -31.36 -14.02 -12.31
CA SER A 603 -32.44 -13.67 -11.37
C SER A 603 -32.75 -14.81 -10.38
N ARG A 604 -32.46 -16.06 -10.73
CA ARG A 604 -32.68 -17.21 -9.84
C ARG A 604 -31.65 -17.20 -8.72
N GLU A 605 -30.40 -16.97 -9.06
CA GLU A 605 -29.31 -16.87 -8.09
C GLU A 605 -29.48 -15.63 -7.20
N TYR A 606 -29.77 -14.48 -7.79
CA TYR A 606 -30.07 -13.25 -7.07
C TYR A 606 -31.23 -13.45 -6.04
N ASN A 607 -32.34 -14.02 -6.47
CA ASN A 607 -33.47 -14.25 -5.58
C ASN A 607 -33.20 -15.24 -4.43
N LYS A 608 -32.22 -16.14 -4.59
CA LYS A 608 -31.80 -17.04 -3.53
C LYS A 608 -30.94 -16.36 -2.46
N ILE A 609 -30.22 -15.29 -2.85
CA ILE A 609 -29.33 -14.56 -1.95
C ILE A 609 -30.10 -13.51 -1.16
N MET A 610 -31.08 -12.87 -1.80
CA MET A 610 -31.77 -11.69 -1.26
C MET A 610 -33.13 -12.03 -0.63
N LYS A 611 -33.59 -13.28 -0.73
CA LYS A 611 -34.83 -13.80 -0.13
C LYS A 611 -34.57 -15.01 0.73
#